data_8b7c453ca1c500f2bd7ce4994639d717
#
_entry.id   8b7c453ca1c500f2bd7ce4994639d717
#
_cell.length_a   1.000
_cell.length_b   1.000
_cell.length_c   1.000
_cell.angle_alpha   90.00
_cell.angle_beta   90.00
_cell.angle_gamma   90.00
#
_symmetry.space_group_name_H-M   'P 1'
#
loop_
_entity.id
_entity.type
_entity.pdbx_description
1 polymer ?
#
loop_
_entity_poly.entity_id
_entity_poly.type
_entity_poly.pdbx_seq_one_letter_code
_entity_poly.pdbx_strand_id
1 'polypeptide(L)'
;MEEIKKMKRVILIGPSMAGKTTLCQYISHEDLNYNKTQTVEVVNGTMIDTPGEYLERTHMRGALIVTAADADLIILVQPVGTAMNMFPPGYSSSFAKPCIGVVTKADLGDAGQIREAWRYLKAAGVRRVFVTSSYEGTGFGEFLDYLKREQYNRGERKGGKRYHERTDSQCRY
;
A
#
# COMPACT_ATOMS: atom_id res chain seq x y z
N MET A 1 -3.24 -30.39 -15.15
CA MET A 1 -2.76 -29.77 -13.89
C MET A 1 -2.93 -28.26 -14.03
N GLU A 2 -3.95 -27.72 -13.42
CA GLU A 2 -4.10 -26.25 -13.34
C GLU A 2 -2.92 -25.72 -12.52
N GLU A 3 -2.08 -24.87 -13.16
CA GLU A 3 -1.09 -24.08 -12.42
C GLU A 3 -1.86 -23.25 -11.39
N ILE A 4 -1.67 -23.55 -10.11
CA ILE A 4 -2.17 -22.75 -9.00
C ILE A 4 -1.57 -21.35 -9.19
N LYS A 5 -2.42 -20.44 -9.66
CA LYS A 5 -2.07 -19.04 -9.93
C LYS A 5 -1.59 -18.44 -8.60
N LYS A 6 -0.27 -18.33 -8.42
CA LYS A 6 0.34 -17.85 -7.17
C LYS A 6 -0.12 -16.41 -6.95
N MET A 7 -0.99 -16.22 -5.96
CA MET A 7 -1.45 -14.89 -5.58
C MET A 7 -0.26 -14.01 -5.22
N LYS A 8 -0.27 -12.76 -5.66
CA LYS A 8 0.77 -11.79 -5.31
C LYS A 8 0.77 -11.52 -3.82
N ARG A 9 1.96 -11.55 -3.23
CA ARG A 9 2.16 -11.09 -1.86
C ARG A 9 2.25 -9.58 -1.84
N VAL A 10 1.48 -8.97 -0.96
CA VAL A 10 1.42 -7.52 -0.77
C VAL A 10 1.91 -7.19 0.63
N ILE A 11 2.86 -6.29 0.75
CA ILE A 11 3.34 -5.79 2.05
C ILE A 11 2.84 -4.37 2.29
N LEU A 12 2.35 -4.10 3.49
CA LEU A 12 1.93 -2.78 3.93
C LEU A 12 3.00 -2.18 4.86
N ILE A 13 3.48 -1.00 4.52
CA ILE A 13 4.49 -0.25 5.28
C ILE A 13 3.95 1.13 5.62
N GLY A 14 3.96 1.49 6.89
CA GLY A 14 3.48 2.78 7.37
C GLY A 14 3.69 2.92 8.88
N PRO A 15 3.56 4.13 9.44
CA PRO A 15 3.75 4.36 10.86
C PRO A 15 2.73 3.59 11.71
N SER A 16 2.97 3.57 13.01
CA SER A 16 2.00 3.06 13.98
C SER A 16 0.68 3.83 13.83
N MET A 17 -0.43 3.14 14.02
CA MET A 17 -1.77 3.71 13.91
C MET A 17 -2.13 4.26 12.49
N ALA A 18 -1.34 3.96 11.46
CA ALA A 18 -1.68 4.35 10.08
C ALA A 18 -2.90 3.62 9.50
N GLY A 19 -3.42 2.61 10.17
CA GLY A 19 -4.56 1.82 9.70
C GLY A 19 -4.19 0.67 8.77
N LYS A 20 -2.94 0.18 8.82
CA LYS A 20 -2.48 -0.96 8.01
C LYS A 20 -3.30 -2.22 8.24
N THR A 21 -3.43 -2.62 9.51
CA THR A 21 -4.20 -3.81 9.90
C THR A 21 -5.67 -3.67 9.50
N THR A 22 -6.28 -2.49 9.71
CA THR A 22 -7.65 -2.21 9.26
C THR A 22 -7.78 -2.30 7.74
N LEU A 23 -6.78 -1.80 7.00
CA LEU A 23 -6.73 -1.88 5.55
C LEU A 23 -6.61 -3.35 5.08
N CYS A 24 -5.77 -4.16 5.75
CA CYS A 24 -5.67 -5.60 5.49
C CYS A 24 -7.02 -6.30 5.70
N GLN A 25 -7.67 -6.06 6.84
CA GLN A 25 -8.97 -6.66 7.17
C GLN A 25 -10.04 -6.25 6.15
N TYR A 26 -10.08 -4.98 5.75
CA TYR A 26 -11.02 -4.51 4.75
C TYR A 26 -10.81 -5.19 3.39
N ILE A 27 -9.56 -5.33 2.94
CA ILE A 27 -9.25 -6.00 1.66
C ILE A 27 -9.54 -7.49 1.74
N SER A 28 -9.32 -8.12 2.89
CA SER A 28 -9.56 -9.55 3.12
C SER A 28 -11.03 -9.89 3.39
N HIS A 29 -11.92 -8.89 3.43
CA HIS A 29 -13.32 -9.03 3.83
C HIS A 29 -13.50 -9.65 5.24
N GLU A 30 -12.54 -9.40 6.14
CA GLU A 30 -12.63 -9.81 7.53
C GLU A 30 -13.32 -8.74 8.38
N ASP A 31 -13.83 -9.15 9.56
CA ASP A 31 -14.38 -8.20 10.52
C ASP A 31 -13.31 -7.20 10.99
N LEU A 32 -13.67 -5.92 11.05
CA LEU A 32 -12.76 -4.87 11.48
C LEU A 32 -12.46 -5.03 12.98
N ASN A 33 -11.21 -5.34 13.30
CA ASN A 33 -10.74 -5.47 14.66
C ASN A 33 -9.51 -4.57 14.89
N TYR A 34 -9.58 -3.70 15.89
CA TYR A 34 -8.54 -2.69 16.16
C TYR A 34 -7.43 -3.26 17.07
N ASN A 35 -6.63 -4.17 16.54
CA ASN A 35 -5.46 -4.69 17.23
C ASN A 35 -4.17 -4.04 16.71
N LYS A 36 -3.24 -3.74 17.63
CA LYS A 36 -1.91 -3.27 17.25
C LYS A 36 -1.05 -4.45 16.85
N THR A 37 -0.57 -4.46 15.60
CA THR A 37 0.37 -5.46 15.10
C THR A 37 1.74 -5.26 15.77
N GLN A 38 2.24 -6.26 16.46
CA GLN A 38 3.54 -6.22 17.17
C GLN A 38 4.63 -6.99 16.40
N THR A 39 4.24 -7.93 15.58
CA THR A 39 5.12 -8.75 14.74
C THR A 39 4.62 -8.71 13.30
N VAL A 40 5.49 -9.09 12.36
CA VAL A 40 5.07 -9.25 10.94
C VAL A 40 4.07 -10.39 10.87
N GLU A 41 2.88 -10.11 10.36
CA GLU A 41 1.80 -11.08 10.20
C GLU A 41 1.45 -11.28 8.74
N VAL A 42 1.15 -12.51 8.36
CA VAL A 42 0.68 -12.85 7.01
C VAL A 42 -0.82 -13.10 7.08
N VAL A 43 -1.60 -12.18 6.53
CA VAL A 43 -3.05 -12.25 6.46
C VAL A 43 -3.46 -12.97 5.18
N ASN A 44 -4.29 -14.02 5.30
CA ASN A 44 -4.78 -14.83 4.17
C ASN A 44 -3.69 -15.32 3.19
N GLY A 45 -2.45 -15.52 3.67
CA GLY A 45 -1.33 -16.01 2.87
C GLY A 45 -0.81 -15.05 1.79
N THR A 46 -1.43 -13.88 1.62
CA THR A 46 -1.12 -12.94 0.53
C THR A 46 -0.78 -11.53 0.98
N MET A 47 -1.21 -11.13 2.16
CA MET A 47 -0.94 -9.80 2.71
C MET A 47 0.01 -9.90 3.90
N ILE A 48 1.05 -9.06 3.90
CA ILE A 48 2.03 -8.96 4.96
C ILE A 48 1.77 -7.66 5.70
N ASP A 49 1.19 -7.74 6.90
CA ASP A 49 1.05 -6.60 7.80
C ASP A 49 2.33 -6.42 8.60
N THR A 50 2.85 -5.19 8.66
CA THR A 50 4.10 -4.88 9.37
C THR A 50 3.86 -3.98 10.57
N PRO A 51 4.62 -4.17 11.68
CA PRO A 51 4.59 -3.25 12.78
C PRO A 51 5.02 -1.84 12.34
N GLY A 52 4.25 -0.81 12.71
CA GLY A 52 4.59 0.59 12.40
C GLY A 52 5.93 1.02 12.98
N GLU A 53 6.29 0.45 14.12
CA GLU A 53 7.57 0.71 14.81
C GLU A 53 8.80 0.38 13.94
N TYR A 54 8.68 -0.54 12.97
CA TYR A 54 9.77 -0.86 12.05
C TYR A 54 10.12 0.31 11.13
N LEU A 55 9.15 1.14 10.77
CA LEU A 55 9.40 2.36 10.02
C LEU A 55 9.88 3.50 10.93
N GLU A 56 9.33 3.63 12.12
CA GLU A 56 9.62 4.70 13.06
C GLU A 56 11.04 4.60 13.63
N ARG A 57 11.53 3.38 13.87
CA ARG A 57 12.85 3.14 14.41
C ARG A 57 13.88 2.91 13.31
N THR A 58 14.86 3.80 13.19
CA THR A 58 15.86 3.77 12.11
C THR A 58 16.59 2.43 11.99
N HIS A 59 16.93 1.79 13.11
CA HIS A 59 17.63 0.50 13.11
C HIS A 59 16.74 -0.68 12.65
N MET A 60 15.42 -0.51 12.67
CA MET A 60 14.48 -1.55 12.22
C MET A 60 14.08 -1.41 10.75
N ARG A 61 14.42 -0.30 10.09
CA ARG A 61 14.08 -0.07 8.67
C ARG A 61 14.70 -1.11 7.74
N GLY A 62 15.86 -1.64 8.08
CA GLY A 62 16.48 -2.75 7.35
C GLY A 62 15.62 -4.01 7.32
N ALA A 63 14.91 -4.31 8.40
CA ALA A 63 14.00 -5.44 8.47
C ALA A 63 12.83 -5.31 7.47
N LEU A 64 12.33 -4.07 7.24
CA LEU A 64 11.30 -3.82 6.23
C LEU A 64 11.78 -4.15 4.82
N ILE A 65 13.04 -3.81 4.49
CA ILE A 65 13.61 -4.08 3.17
C ILE A 65 13.74 -5.60 2.96
N VAL A 66 14.20 -6.33 3.98
CA VAL A 66 14.31 -7.79 3.93
C VAL A 66 12.94 -8.44 3.79
N THR A 67 11.97 -8.02 4.61
CA THR A 67 10.59 -8.53 4.53
C THR A 67 9.93 -8.21 3.18
N ALA A 68 10.21 -7.01 2.64
CA ALA A 68 9.68 -6.58 1.36
C ALA A 68 10.24 -7.37 0.17
N ALA A 69 11.39 -8.04 0.32
CA ALA A 69 11.95 -8.89 -0.73
C ALA A 69 11.02 -10.07 -1.09
N ASP A 70 10.25 -10.56 -0.11
CA ASP A 70 9.28 -11.65 -0.29
C ASP A 70 7.94 -11.18 -0.88
N ALA A 71 7.72 -9.87 -0.94
CA ALA A 71 6.52 -9.30 -1.53
C ALA A 71 6.64 -9.10 -3.04
N ASP A 72 5.51 -9.03 -3.71
CA ASP A 72 5.41 -8.69 -5.15
C ASP A 72 4.99 -7.24 -5.36
N LEU A 73 4.31 -6.66 -4.39
CA LEU A 73 3.83 -5.27 -4.39
C LEU A 73 4.02 -4.67 -3.00
N ILE A 74 4.47 -3.43 -2.95
CA ILE A 74 4.65 -2.67 -1.71
C ILE A 74 3.61 -1.56 -1.66
N ILE A 75 2.92 -1.45 -0.53
CA ILE A 75 1.96 -0.38 -0.26
C ILE A 75 2.52 0.49 0.87
N LEU A 76 2.84 1.75 0.55
CA LEU A 76 3.18 2.75 1.55
C LEU A 76 1.89 3.39 2.06
N VAL A 77 1.65 3.29 3.36
CA VAL A 77 0.41 3.75 4.01
C VAL A 77 0.68 5.02 4.80
N GLN A 78 0.01 6.11 4.43
CA GLN A 78 0.11 7.42 5.06
C GLN A 78 -1.26 7.84 5.58
N PRO A 79 -1.45 7.99 6.91
CA PRO A 79 -2.70 8.48 7.44
C PRO A 79 -2.81 10.00 7.24
N VAL A 80 -4.03 10.50 7.08
CA VAL A 80 -4.33 11.93 7.08
C VAL A 80 -4.08 12.52 8.46
N GLY A 81 -3.69 13.78 8.53
CA GLY A 81 -3.53 14.54 9.78
C GLY A 81 -2.25 14.24 10.57
N THR A 82 -1.32 13.46 10.05
CA THR A 82 0.00 13.29 10.66
C THR A 82 0.92 14.44 10.26
N ALA A 83 1.45 15.14 11.28
CA ALA A 83 2.35 16.28 11.08
C ALA A 83 3.73 15.90 10.50
N MET A 84 4.06 14.63 10.40
CA MET A 84 5.38 14.18 9.94
C MET A 84 5.26 13.18 8.79
N ASN A 85 6.04 13.46 7.75
CA ASN A 85 6.28 12.48 6.71
C ASN A 85 7.31 11.45 7.21
N MET A 86 6.88 10.20 7.33
CA MET A 86 7.74 9.10 7.75
C MET A 86 8.55 8.49 6.58
N PHE A 87 8.18 8.83 5.35
CA PHE A 87 8.86 8.33 4.16
C PHE A 87 9.82 9.40 3.60
N PRO A 88 11.13 9.15 3.60
CA PRO A 88 12.07 10.05 2.93
C PRO A 88 11.74 10.20 1.43
N PRO A 89 12.10 11.32 0.80
CA PRO A 89 12.00 11.45 -0.65
C PRO A 89 12.71 10.29 -1.36
N GLY A 90 12.04 9.71 -2.36
CA GLY A 90 12.58 8.56 -3.11
C GLY A 90 12.60 7.23 -2.33
N TYR A 91 11.92 7.12 -1.20
CA TYR A 91 11.93 5.91 -0.35
C TYR A 91 11.56 4.63 -1.12
N SER A 92 10.68 4.74 -2.11
CA SER A 92 10.28 3.60 -2.95
C SER A 92 11.44 2.97 -3.73
N SER A 93 12.51 3.73 -4.00
CA SER A 93 13.70 3.22 -4.68
C SER A 93 14.54 2.27 -3.85
N SER A 94 14.32 2.24 -2.52
CA SER A 94 14.94 1.26 -1.64
C SER A 94 14.44 -0.18 -1.86
N PHE A 95 13.35 -0.33 -2.61
CA PHE A 95 12.73 -1.62 -2.87
C PHE A 95 12.89 -2.01 -4.34
N ALA A 96 13.22 -3.29 -4.58
CA ALA A 96 13.30 -3.85 -5.94
C ALA A 96 11.91 -4.17 -6.54
N LYS A 97 10.84 -3.80 -5.85
CA LYS A 97 9.44 -4.12 -6.21
C LYS A 97 8.65 -2.85 -6.48
N PRO A 98 7.58 -2.91 -7.28
CA PRO A 98 6.71 -1.76 -7.48
C PRO A 98 6.08 -1.29 -6.17
N CYS A 99 6.05 0.04 -5.98
CA CYS A 99 5.46 0.69 -4.82
C CYS A 99 4.26 1.53 -5.25
N ILE A 100 3.17 1.40 -4.50
CA ILE A 100 2.02 2.30 -4.55
C ILE A 100 1.79 2.94 -3.19
N GLY A 101 1.01 4.01 -3.14
CA GLY A 101 0.66 4.70 -1.90
C GLY A 101 -0.83 4.59 -1.61
N VAL A 102 -1.16 4.52 -0.33
CA VAL A 102 -2.54 4.62 0.15
C VAL A 102 -2.60 5.67 1.26
N VAL A 103 -3.37 6.71 1.02
CA VAL A 103 -3.78 7.66 2.07
C VAL A 103 -4.96 7.03 2.81
N THR A 104 -4.84 6.88 4.12
CA THR A 104 -5.88 6.31 4.98
C THR A 104 -6.54 7.37 5.85
N LYS A 105 -7.67 7.01 6.44
CA LYS A 105 -8.43 7.88 7.36
C LYS A 105 -8.86 9.20 6.72
N ALA A 106 -9.25 9.17 5.44
CA ALA A 106 -9.66 10.36 4.71
C ALA A 106 -10.88 11.06 5.34
N ASP A 107 -11.70 10.31 6.08
CA ASP A 107 -12.83 10.79 6.89
C ASP A 107 -12.42 11.69 8.06
N LEU A 108 -11.17 11.62 8.52
CA LEU A 108 -10.67 12.37 9.67
C LEU A 108 -9.96 13.67 9.30
N GLY A 109 -9.85 14.01 8.02
CA GLY A 109 -9.14 15.20 7.58
C GLY A 109 -9.84 16.02 6.51
N ASP A 110 -9.38 17.25 6.35
CA ASP A 110 -9.85 18.14 5.28
C ASP A 110 -9.09 17.88 3.95
N ALA A 111 -9.55 18.54 2.89
CA ALA A 111 -8.93 18.43 1.56
C ALA A 111 -7.45 18.87 1.52
N GLY A 112 -7.04 19.77 2.41
CA GLY A 112 -5.64 20.22 2.53
C GLY A 112 -4.77 19.12 3.11
N GLN A 113 -5.21 18.50 4.19
CA GLN A 113 -4.52 17.40 4.87
C GLN A 113 -4.45 16.15 3.99
N ILE A 114 -5.50 15.84 3.23
CA ILE A 114 -5.49 14.75 2.25
C ILE A 114 -4.44 15.02 1.17
N ARG A 115 -4.38 16.24 0.62
CA ARG A 115 -3.37 16.62 -0.38
C ARG A 115 -1.96 16.57 0.17
N GLU A 116 -1.76 16.90 1.44
CA GLU A 116 -0.45 16.81 2.08
C GLU A 116 0.00 15.35 2.20
N ALA A 117 -0.83 14.47 2.72
CA ALA A 117 -0.55 13.04 2.78
C ALA A 117 -0.26 12.45 1.37
N TRP A 118 -1.03 12.86 0.37
CA TRP A 118 -0.80 12.49 -1.03
C TRP A 118 0.57 12.94 -1.54
N ARG A 119 0.98 14.20 -1.24
CA ARG A 119 2.29 14.74 -1.62
C ARG A 119 3.43 13.98 -0.97
N TYR A 120 3.29 13.58 0.29
CA TYR A 120 4.31 12.78 0.98
C TYR A 120 4.55 11.45 0.26
N LEU A 121 3.48 10.76 -0.12
CA LEU A 121 3.59 9.52 -0.88
C LEU A 121 4.19 9.73 -2.27
N LYS A 122 3.81 10.79 -2.96
CA LYS A 122 4.40 11.13 -4.28
C LYS A 122 5.89 11.46 -4.16
N ALA A 123 6.30 12.20 -3.13
CA ALA A 123 7.70 12.50 -2.85
C ALA A 123 8.49 11.21 -2.51
N ALA A 124 7.86 10.24 -1.85
CA ALA A 124 8.44 8.93 -1.62
C ALA A 124 8.64 8.11 -2.91
N GLY A 125 8.13 8.59 -4.06
CA GLY A 125 8.36 7.99 -5.37
C GLY A 125 7.40 6.88 -5.75
N VAL A 126 6.23 6.77 -5.12
CA VAL A 126 5.24 5.76 -5.48
C VAL A 126 4.63 6.03 -6.86
N ARG A 127 4.29 4.96 -7.57
CA ARG A 127 3.70 5.05 -8.92
C ARG A 127 2.30 5.66 -8.90
N ARG A 128 1.48 5.23 -7.96
CA ARG A 128 0.07 5.60 -7.84
C ARG A 128 -0.29 5.83 -6.38
N VAL A 129 -1.23 6.73 -6.12
CA VAL A 129 -1.75 7.00 -4.77
C VAL A 129 -3.25 6.85 -4.80
N PHE A 130 -3.78 6.13 -3.83
CA PHE A 130 -5.21 5.96 -3.56
C PHE A 130 -5.57 6.65 -2.26
N VAL A 131 -6.75 7.24 -2.19
CA VAL A 131 -7.26 7.89 -0.99
C VAL A 131 -8.44 7.08 -0.48
N THR A 132 -8.38 6.61 0.76
CA THR A 132 -9.36 5.67 1.31
C THR A 132 -9.81 6.06 2.71
N SER A 133 -11.05 5.70 3.03
CA SER A 133 -11.56 5.63 4.40
C SER A 133 -12.15 4.23 4.64
N SER A 134 -11.53 3.47 5.52
CA SER A 134 -12.07 2.16 5.92
C SER A 134 -13.33 2.29 6.76
N TYR A 135 -13.49 3.42 7.45
CA TYR A 135 -14.67 3.70 8.26
C TYR A 135 -15.91 3.98 7.38
N GLU A 136 -15.75 4.80 6.34
CA GLU A 136 -16.83 5.13 5.41
C GLU A 136 -16.94 4.16 4.23
N GLY A 137 -15.94 3.29 4.04
CA GLY A 137 -15.86 2.39 2.89
C GLY A 137 -15.57 3.10 1.57
N THR A 138 -15.07 4.34 1.60
CA THR A 138 -14.81 5.14 0.40
C THR A 138 -13.41 4.93 -0.18
N GLY A 139 -13.25 5.15 -1.49
CA GLY A 139 -11.97 5.10 -2.20
C GLY A 139 -11.44 3.70 -2.52
N PHE A 140 -12.14 2.63 -2.14
CA PHE A 140 -11.68 1.25 -2.32
C PHE A 140 -11.91 0.71 -3.73
N GLY A 141 -12.89 1.22 -4.48
CA GLY A 141 -13.22 0.68 -5.80
C GLY A 141 -12.02 0.66 -6.74
N GLU A 142 -11.42 1.81 -7.01
CA GLU A 142 -10.23 1.91 -7.86
C GLU A 142 -9.02 1.17 -7.30
N PHE A 143 -8.84 1.19 -5.97
CA PHE A 143 -7.75 0.52 -5.31
C PHE A 143 -7.84 -1.00 -5.45
N LEU A 144 -9.00 -1.59 -5.17
CA LEU A 144 -9.23 -3.02 -5.33
C LEU A 144 -9.14 -3.46 -6.80
N ASP A 145 -9.65 -2.66 -7.72
CA ASP A 145 -9.52 -2.94 -9.15
C ASP A 145 -8.06 -2.93 -9.60
N TYR A 146 -7.26 -2.00 -9.06
CA TYR A 146 -5.83 -1.98 -9.30
C TYR A 146 -5.16 -3.25 -8.79
N LEU A 147 -5.44 -3.66 -7.55
CA LEU A 147 -4.88 -4.89 -6.97
C LEU A 147 -5.25 -6.13 -7.80
N LYS A 148 -6.50 -6.23 -8.25
CA LYS A 148 -6.96 -7.32 -9.11
C LYS A 148 -6.20 -7.36 -10.44
N ARG A 149 -6.05 -6.21 -11.12
CA ARG A 149 -5.31 -6.11 -12.39
C ARG A 149 -3.84 -6.47 -12.21
N GLU A 150 -3.22 -6.05 -11.13
CA GLU A 150 -1.83 -6.40 -10.82
C GLU A 150 -1.66 -7.90 -10.53
N GLN A 151 -2.68 -8.57 -9.99
CA GLN A 151 -2.69 -10.03 -9.86
C GLN A 151 -2.81 -10.73 -11.23
N TYR A 152 -3.53 -10.14 -12.20
CA TYR A 152 -3.78 -10.72 -13.53
C TYR A 152 -2.60 -10.58 -14.49
N ASN A 153 -1.91 -9.42 -14.49
CA ASN A 153 -0.91 -9.05 -15.51
C ASN A 153 0.39 -9.88 -15.50
N ARG A 154 0.63 -10.76 -14.54
CA ARG A 154 1.79 -11.67 -14.55
C ARG A 154 1.56 -12.96 -15.33
N GLY A 155 0.31 -13.31 -15.62
CA GLY A 155 -0.01 -14.47 -16.49
C GLY A 155 0.38 -14.26 -17.95
N GLU A 156 0.40 -13.00 -18.40
CA GLU A 156 0.57 -12.64 -19.83
C GLU A 156 1.99 -12.20 -20.22
N ARG A 157 2.90 -11.94 -19.27
CA ARG A 157 4.27 -11.50 -19.61
C ARG A 157 5.21 -12.61 -20.11
N LYS A 158 4.75 -13.84 -20.26
CA LYS A 158 5.48 -14.92 -20.96
C LYS A 158 5.16 -14.99 -22.47
N GLY A 159 4.24 -14.16 -22.98
CA GLY A 159 3.94 -14.03 -24.39
C GLY A 159 3.90 -12.54 -24.74
N GLY A 160 4.94 -12.05 -25.44
CA GLY A 160 5.11 -10.63 -25.71
C GLY A 160 3.97 -9.99 -26.46
N LYS A 161 3.39 -8.92 -25.89
CA LYS A 161 2.84 -7.76 -26.59
C LYS A 161 2.81 -6.58 -25.62
N ARG A 162 3.54 -5.51 -25.97
CA ARG A 162 3.52 -4.23 -25.27
C ARG A 162 2.20 -3.54 -25.56
N TYR A 163 1.41 -3.30 -24.53
CA TYR A 163 0.34 -2.30 -24.60
C TYR A 163 0.89 -0.96 -24.12
N HIS A 164 0.75 0.08 -24.92
CA HIS A 164 1.08 1.46 -24.55
C HIS A 164 0.18 1.91 -23.42
N GLU A 165 0.79 2.27 -22.30
CA GLU A 165 0.13 3.00 -21.21
C GLU A 165 -0.33 4.37 -21.73
N ARG A 166 -1.64 4.60 -21.75
CA ARG A 166 -2.16 5.97 -21.82
C ARG A 166 -1.98 6.59 -20.44
N THR A 167 -1.19 7.65 -20.41
CA THR A 167 -1.08 8.55 -19.26
C THR A 167 -2.40 9.30 -19.13
N ASP A 168 -3.26 8.87 -18.23
CA ASP A 168 -4.42 9.65 -17.82
C ASP A 168 -4.00 10.72 -16.83
N SER A 169 -3.79 11.92 -17.37
CA SER A 169 -3.76 13.18 -16.63
C SER A 169 -5.19 13.60 -16.34
N GLN A 170 -5.76 13.16 -15.23
CA GLN A 170 -6.94 13.80 -14.64
C GLN A 170 -7.05 13.45 -13.15
N CYS A 171 -6.35 14.21 -12.30
CA CYS A 171 -6.79 14.44 -10.95
C CYS A 171 -7.41 15.85 -10.93
N ARG A 172 -8.74 15.89 -10.98
CA ARG A 172 -9.50 17.08 -10.56
C ARG A 172 -9.86 16.88 -9.09
N TYR A 173 -9.21 17.62 -8.25
CA TYR A 173 -9.73 18.04 -6.95
C TYR A 173 -9.28 19.49 -6.72
#